data_3a68d9337a9d73c2d1d6c88acbe550a7
#
_entry.id   3a68d9337a9d73c2d1d6c88acbe550a7
#
_cell.length_a   1.000
_cell.length_b   1.000
_cell.length_c   1.000
_cell.angle_alpha   90.00
_cell.angle_beta   90.00
_cell.angle_gamma   90.00
#
_symmetry.space_group_name_H-M   'P 1'
#
loop_
_entity.id
_entity.type
_entity.pdbx_description
1 polymer ?
#
loop_
_entity_poly.entity_id
_entity_poly.type
_entity_poly.pdbx_seq_one_letter_code
_entity_poly.pdbx_strand_id
1 'polypeptide(L)'
;VGSAVVQGAQSKGTLVNIKHMGFNDQEINRSGVAVFMNEQKARELELRNLQQAFEGNGKPASFEGDATKDNTYTSGARGVMTSYNRHGAVAASANVATMVNILQGEWGFHGYNVTDFTGVSLKAAPKESLMAGTTNFCGFGASVDYWNAEALSGDRAMLLAIKNDIHNALYA
;
A
#
# COMPACT_ATOMS: atom_id res chain seq x y z
N VAL A 1 18.92 -7.10 3.64
CA VAL A 1 19.41 -5.74 3.33
C VAL A 1 18.27 -4.74 3.37
N GLY A 2 17.18 -4.95 2.63
CA GLY A 2 16.05 -3.99 2.55
C GLY A 2 15.46 -3.63 3.91
N SER A 3 15.18 -4.61 4.76
CA SER A 3 14.64 -4.39 6.11
C SER A 3 15.57 -3.52 6.97
N ALA A 4 16.88 -3.77 6.94
CA ALA A 4 17.84 -2.97 7.71
C ALA A 4 17.92 -1.52 7.23
N VAL A 5 17.81 -1.29 5.92
CA VAL A 5 17.77 0.07 5.34
C VAL A 5 16.51 0.80 5.79
N VAL A 6 15.34 0.13 5.73
CA VAL A 6 14.08 0.68 6.22
C VAL A 6 14.19 1.09 7.68
N GLN A 7 14.65 0.20 8.54
CA GLN A 7 14.80 0.46 9.97
C GLN A 7 15.77 1.62 10.25
N GLY A 8 16.92 1.61 9.57
CA GLY A 8 17.91 2.68 9.72
C GLY A 8 17.38 4.05 9.34
N ALA A 9 16.66 4.16 8.22
CA ALA A 9 16.06 5.41 7.78
C ALA A 9 14.94 5.85 8.73
N GLN A 10 14.04 4.95 9.11
CA GLN A 10 12.91 5.27 10.00
C GLN A 10 13.35 5.61 11.43
N SER A 11 14.50 5.08 11.90
CA SER A 11 15.06 5.47 13.19
C SER A 11 15.46 6.95 13.27
N LYS A 12 15.52 7.64 12.14
CA LYS A 12 15.79 9.08 12.04
C LYS A 12 14.55 9.92 11.74
N GLY A 13 13.36 9.34 11.90
CA GLY A 13 12.10 10.04 11.66
C GLY A 13 11.70 10.16 10.19
N THR A 14 12.34 9.41 9.29
CA THR A 14 12.00 9.40 7.86
C THR A 14 10.98 8.32 7.58
N LEU A 15 9.86 8.67 6.97
CA LEU A 15 8.91 7.69 6.45
C LEU A 15 9.52 7.02 5.21
N VAL A 16 9.63 5.69 5.24
CA VAL A 16 10.10 4.90 4.10
C VAL A 16 8.91 4.35 3.34
N ASN A 17 8.89 4.63 2.04
CA ASN A 17 7.86 4.16 1.12
C ASN A 17 8.45 3.08 0.19
N ILE A 18 7.96 1.85 0.33
CA ILE A 18 8.41 0.72 -0.50
C ILE A 18 7.64 0.73 -1.81
N LYS A 19 8.36 0.55 -2.93
CA LYS A 19 7.75 0.51 -4.25
C LYS A 19 8.47 -0.44 -5.21
N HIS A 20 7.72 -0.95 -6.17
CA HIS A 20 6.25 -0.96 -6.20
C HIS A 20 5.75 -2.25 -5.57
N MET A 21 4.53 -2.26 -5.09
CA MET A 21 3.97 -3.41 -4.38
C MET A 21 3.73 -4.61 -5.30
N GLY A 22 4.80 -5.35 -5.57
CA GLY A 22 4.83 -6.62 -6.31
C GLY A 22 4.51 -6.54 -7.81
N PHE A 23 4.87 -7.60 -8.53
CA PHE A 23 4.44 -7.89 -9.90
C PHE A 23 4.82 -6.86 -10.98
N ASN A 24 5.74 -5.95 -10.70
CA ASN A 24 6.14 -4.89 -11.62
C ASN A 24 7.51 -5.16 -12.26
N ASP A 25 7.63 -6.31 -12.95
CA ASP A 25 8.90 -6.80 -13.48
C ASP A 25 9.25 -6.27 -14.87
N GLN A 26 8.31 -5.58 -15.53
CA GLN A 26 8.57 -5.02 -16.86
C GLN A 26 8.06 -3.59 -16.99
N GLU A 27 8.81 -2.78 -17.74
CA GLU A 27 8.45 -1.39 -18.04
C GLU A 27 7.59 -1.26 -19.30
N ILE A 28 7.75 -2.18 -20.26
CA ILE A 28 6.99 -2.15 -21.53
C ILE A 28 5.53 -2.45 -21.22
N ASN A 29 4.64 -1.53 -21.64
CA ASN A 29 3.19 -1.62 -21.41
C ASN A 29 2.77 -1.77 -19.94
N ARG A 30 3.60 -1.37 -18.99
CA ARG A 30 3.35 -1.53 -17.55
C ARG A 30 1.99 -0.97 -17.09
N SER A 31 1.49 0.08 -17.75
CA SER A 31 0.17 0.68 -17.42
C SER A 31 -1.03 -0.21 -17.78
N GLY A 32 -0.83 -1.32 -18.47
CA GLY A 32 -1.91 -2.19 -18.91
C GLY A 32 -1.64 -3.67 -18.74
N VAL A 33 -0.39 -4.04 -18.44
CA VAL A 33 -0.01 -5.45 -18.33
C VAL A 33 -0.72 -6.11 -17.14
N ALA A 34 -1.26 -7.28 -17.39
CA ALA A 34 -1.84 -8.16 -16.37
C ALA A 34 -0.85 -9.30 -16.10
N VAL A 35 -0.45 -9.45 -14.85
CA VAL A 35 0.50 -10.48 -14.43
C VAL A 35 -0.24 -11.61 -13.75
N PHE A 36 -0.16 -12.80 -14.35
CA PHE A 36 -0.79 -14.01 -13.84
C PHE A 36 0.28 -14.99 -13.33
N MET A 37 0.11 -15.44 -12.12
CA MET A 37 0.96 -16.48 -11.54
C MET A 37 0.19 -17.24 -10.46
N ASN A 38 0.71 -18.41 -10.08
CA ASN A 38 0.16 -19.13 -8.93
C ASN A 38 0.60 -18.47 -7.63
N GLU A 39 -0.11 -18.80 -6.55
CA GLU A 39 0.13 -18.20 -5.24
C GLU A 39 1.54 -18.48 -4.71
N GLN A 40 2.06 -19.68 -4.92
CA GLN A 40 3.42 -20.03 -4.48
C GLN A 40 4.45 -19.09 -5.09
N LYS A 41 4.42 -18.91 -6.42
CA LYS A 41 5.35 -18.00 -7.10
C LYS A 41 5.18 -16.55 -6.62
N ALA A 42 3.94 -16.11 -6.47
CA ALA A 42 3.65 -14.77 -5.95
C ALA A 42 4.30 -14.55 -4.59
N ARG A 43 4.12 -15.47 -3.64
CA ARG A 43 4.65 -15.33 -2.28
C ARG A 43 6.16 -15.52 -2.18
N GLU A 44 6.72 -16.49 -2.89
CA GLU A 44 8.14 -16.84 -2.76
C GLU A 44 9.08 -15.91 -3.55
N LEU A 45 8.62 -15.36 -4.66
CA LEU A 45 9.45 -14.51 -5.53
C LEU A 45 9.03 -13.04 -5.47
N GLU A 46 7.79 -12.71 -5.84
CA GLU A 46 7.36 -11.33 -6.00
C GLU A 46 7.18 -10.57 -4.68
N LEU A 47 6.62 -11.24 -3.69
CA LEU A 47 6.22 -10.63 -2.43
C LEU A 47 7.22 -10.86 -1.29
N ARG A 48 8.09 -11.87 -1.39
CA ARG A 48 8.98 -12.24 -0.28
C ARG A 48 9.93 -11.13 0.16
N ASN A 49 10.51 -10.42 -0.77
CA ASN A 49 11.43 -9.32 -0.48
C ASN A 49 10.69 -8.14 0.18
N LEU A 50 9.47 -7.89 -0.26
CA LEU A 50 8.60 -6.85 0.28
C LEU A 50 8.12 -7.22 1.67
N GLN A 51 7.69 -8.45 1.88
CA GLN A 51 7.29 -8.97 3.18
C GLN A 51 8.34 -8.67 4.24
N GLN A 52 9.60 -8.98 4.00
CA GLN A 52 10.68 -8.71 4.93
C GLN A 52 10.85 -7.21 5.25
N ALA A 53 10.58 -6.34 4.29
CA ALA A 53 10.66 -4.90 4.48
C ALA A 53 9.48 -4.35 5.30
N PHE A 54 8.30 -4.95 5.18
CA PHE A 54 7.10 -4.55 5.94
C PHE A 54 7.03 -5.17 7.33
N GLU A 55 7.42 -6.44 7.49
CA GLU A 55 7.44 -7.11 8.79
C GLU A 55 8.65 -6.69 9.66
N GLY A 56 9.66 -6.08 9.07
CA GLY A 56 10.87 -5.70 9.78
C GLY A 56 11.65 -6.91 10.29
N ASN A 57 11.91 -6.99 11.59
CA ASN A 57 12.65 -8.11 12.22
C ASN A 57 11.74 -9.28 12.61
N GLY A 58 10.63 -9.49 11.91
CA GLY A 58 9.69 -10.58 12.20
C GLY A 58 8.76 -10.31 13.39
N LYS A 59 8.71 -9.09 13.87
CA LYS A 59 7.66 -8.63 14.76
C LYS A 59 6.68 -7.79 13.95
N PRO A 60 5.40 -8.13 13.92
CA PRO A 60 4.41 -7.22 13.39
C PRO A 60 4.56 -5.88 14.13
N ALA A 61 4.31 -4.78 13.44
CA ALA A 61 4.30 -3.47 14.08
C ALA A 61 3.21 -3.50 15.17
N SER A 62 3.59 -3.88 16.39
CA SER A 62 2.66 -3.80 17.49
C SER A 62 2.55 -2.34 17.90
N PHE A 63 1.35 -1.85 17.85
CA PHE A 63 0.94 -0.53 18.29
C PHE A 63 1.03 -0.31 19.80
N GLU A 64 1.42 -1.32 20.55
CA GLU A 64 1.48 -1.31 22.01
C GLU A 64 2.88 -0.93 22.51
N GLY A 65 3.45 0.15 22.02
CA GLY A 65 4.71 0.67 22.53
C GLY A 65 4.61 2.17 22.72
N ASP A 66 4.88 2.65 23.91
CA ASP A 66 5.15 4.05 24.18
C ASP A 66 6.35 4.46 23.29
N ALA A 67 6.07 5.15 22.20
CA ALA A 67 7.07 5.62 21.24
C ALA A 67 8.15 6.49 21.88
N THR A 68 7.98 6.87 23.15
CA THR A 68 8.94 7.66 23.92
C THR A 68 9.94 6.82 24.69
N LYS A 69 9.68 5.52 24.87
CA LYS A 69 10.52 4.65 25.73
C LYS A 69 11.36 3.63 25.02
N ASP A 70 10.96 3.24 23.82
CA ASP A 70 11.73 2.26 23.03
C ASP A 70 12.00 2.81 21.63
N ASN A 71 13.12 3.48 21.46
CA ASN A 71 13.64 3.95 20.18
C ASN A 71 14.03 2.81 19.22
N THR A 72 13.73 1.57 19.55
CA THR A 72 13.86 0.45 18.64
C THR A 72 12.67 0.46 17.69
N TYR A 73 12.71 1.30 16.68
CA TYR A 73 11.84 1.21 15.51
C TYR A 73 12.09 -0.13 14.81
N THR A 74 11.56 -1.19 15.40
CA THR A 74 11.60 -2.55 14.85
C THR A 74 10.50 -2.76 13.81
N SER A 75 9.65 -1.77 13.62
CA SER A 75 8.56 -1.79 12.65
C SER A 75 9.10 -1.79 11.22
N GLY A 76 8.46 -2.53 10.35
CA GLY A 76 8.68 -2.47 8.92
C GLY A 76 8.34 -1.12 8.31
N ALA A 77 8.44 -1.02 7.00
CA ALA A 77 8.12 0.19 6.25
C ALA A 77 6.71 0.70 6.56
N ARG A 78 6.58 2.01 6.71
CA ARG A 78 5.30 2.68 7.00
C ARG A 78 4.61 3.25 5.77
N GLY A 79 5.23 3.13 4.61
CA GLY A 79 4.67 3.57 3.35
C GLY A 79 4.78 2.50 2.28
N VAL A 80 3.82 2.48 1.36
CA VAL A 80 3.79 1.64 0.18
C VAL A 80 3.28 2.42 -1.02
N MET A 81 3.85 2.15 -2.20
CA MET A 81 3.32 2.64 -3.48
C MET A 81 2.89 1.45 -4.33
N THR A 82 1.67 1.51 -4.85
CA THR A 82 1.17 0.51 -5.78
C THR A 82 1.69 0.78 -7.20
N SER A 83 1.80 -0.28 -8.00
CA SER A 83 2.28 -0.21 -9.36
C SER A 83 1.16 0.09 -10.38
N TYR A 84 1.53 0.36 -11.63
CA TYR A 84 0.58 0.56 -12.72
C TYR A 84 -0.05 -0.71 -13.26
N ASN A 85 0.63 -1.83 -13.11
CA ASN A 85 0.19 -3.12 -13.65
C ASN A 85 -1.03 -3.67 -12.90
N ARG A 86 -1.50 -4.82 -13.37
CA ARG A 86 -2.58 -5.57 -12.73
C ARG A 86 -2.02 -6.83 -12.09
N HIS A 87 -2.49 -7.13 -10.90
CA HIS A 87 -2.31 -8.43 -10.27
C HIS A 87 -3.47 -9.32 -10.72
N GLY A 88 -3.20 -10.24 -11.64
CA GLY A 88 -4.26 -10.90 -12.41
C GLY A 88 -5.04 -9.87 -13.24
N ALA A 89 -6.34 -9.89 -13.17
CA ALA A 89 -7.21 -8.96 -13.91
C ALA A 89 -7.47 -7.63 -13.18
N VAL A 90 -7.05 -7.50 -11.92
CA VAL A 90 -7.39 -6.35 -11.05
C VAL A 90 -6.21 -5.38 -10.97
N ALA A 91 -6.47 -4.08 -11.10
CA ALA A 91 -5.45 -3.05 -10.92
C ALA A 91 -4.75 -3.18 -9.56
N ALA A 92 -3.44 -3.00 -9.51
CA ALA A 92 -2.66 -3.19 -8.29
C ALA A 92 -3.21 -2.38 -7.10
N SER A 93 -3.58 -1.10 -7.33
CA SER A 93 -4.14 -0.23 -6.28
C SER A 93 -5.52 -0.65 -5.77
N ALA A 94 -6.28 -1.43 -6.57
CA ALA A 94 -7.63 -1.90 -6.24
C ALA A 94 -7.65 -3.40 -5.84
N ASN A 95 -6.48 -4.02 -5.71
CA ASN A 95 -6.41 -5.46 -5.44
C ASN A 95 -6.52 -5.76 -3.94
N VAL A 96 -7.73 -6.08 -3.50
CA VAL A 96 -8.01 -6.44 -2.09
C VAL A 96 -7.17 -7.63 -1.61
N ALA A 97 -6.93 -8.64 -2.45
CA ALA A 97 -6.15 -9.80 -2.06
C ALA A 97 -4.71 -9.42 -1.67
N THR A 98 -4.08 -8.55 -2.47
CA THR A 98 -2.69 -8.12 -2.19
C THR A 98 -2.64 -7.03 -1.13
N MET A 99 -3.50 -6.01 -1.22
CA MET A 99 -3.39 -4.81 -0.39
C MET A 99 -4.06 -4.97 0.98
N VAL A 100 -5.19 -5.66 1.04
CA VAL A 100 -5.91 -5.84 2.31
C VAL A 100 -5.52 -7.17 2.96
N ASN A 101 -5.71 -8.29 2.25
CA ASN A 101 -5.54 -9.60 2.88
C ASN A 101 -4.07 -9.88 3.21
N ILE A 102 -3.16 -9.67 2.25
CA ILE A 102 -1.73 -9.97 2.46
C ILE A 102 -1.06 -8.81 3.20
N LEU A 103 -1.05 -7.60 2.63
CA LEU A 103 -0.26 -6.50 3.19
C LEU A 103 -0.77 -6.07 4.58
N GLN A 104 -2.07 -5.79 4.70
CA GLN A 104 -2.63 -5.33 5.98
C GLN A 104 -2.93 -6.51 6.93
N GLY A 105 -3.55 -7.57 6.42
CA GLY A 105 -4.00 -8.69 7.24
C GLY A 105 -2.89 -9.62 7.69
N GLU A 106 -2.07 -10.13 6.76
CA GLU A 106 -1.01 -11.09 7.10
C GLU A 106 0.27 -10.40 7.60
N TRP A 107 0.68 -9.28 6.97
CA TRP A 107 1.93 -8.59 7.34
C TRP A 107 1.74 -7.47 8.35
N GLY A 108 0.51 -7.15 8.74
CA GLY A 108 0.19 -6.16 9.75
C GLY A 108 0.52 -4.72 9.35
N PHE A 109 0.50 -4.40 8.07
CA PHE A 109 0.79 -3.06 7.59
C PHE A 109 -0.36 -2.09 7.90
N HIS A 110 -0.04 -1.05 8.65
CA HIS A 110 -0.94 0.07 8.94
C HIS A 110 -0.20 1.38 8.64
N GLY A 111 -0.17 1.79 7.39
CA GLY A 111 0.62 2.93 6.99
C GLY A 111 0.06 3.64 5.76
N TYR A 112 0.88 4.54 5.24
CA TYR A 112 0.56 5.35 4.08
C TYR A 112 0.64 4.52 2.80
N ASN A 113 -0.48 4.43 2.08
CA ASN A 113 -0.55 3.75 0.79
C ASN A 113 -0.86 4.76 -0.32
N VAL A 114 0.05 4.90 -1.27
CA VAL A 114 -0.11 5.81 -2.40
C VAL A 114 -0.10 5.05 -3.72
N THR A 115 -0.90 5.51 -4.69
CA THR A 115 -0.82 4.99 -6.06
C THR A 115 0.43 5.51 -6.75
N ASP A 116 0.88 4.83 -7.81
CA ASP A 116 1.71 5.46 -8.82
C ASP A 116 0.90 6.56 -9.55
N PHE A 117 1.49 7.36 -10.43
CA PHE A 117 0.85 8.52 -11.05
C PHE A 117 -0.48 8.18 -11.72
N THR A 118 -1.58 8.70 -11.18
CA THR A 118 -2.94 8.44 -11.69
C THR A 118 -3.23 9.15 -13.01
N GLY A 119 -2.58 10.28 -13.28
CA GLY A 119 -2.74 11.02 -14.54
C GLY A 119 -2.26 10.27 -15.78
N VAL A 120 -1.44 9.23 -15.61
CA VAL A 120 -0.94 8.39 -16.70
C VAL A 120 -1.80 7.13 -16.87
N SER A 121 -2.50 6.71 -15.82
CA SER A 121 -3.29 5.48 -15.82
C SER A 121 -4.47 5.56 -14.85
N LEU A 122 -5.59 6.09 -15.33
CA LEU A 122 -6.90 6.05 -14.64
C LEU A 122 -7.52 4.63 -14.62
N LYS A 123 -6.71 3.58 -14.63
CA LYS A 123 -7.20 2.20 -14.77
C LYS A 123 -7.62 1.55 -13.46
N ALA A 124 -7.36 2.18 -12.33
CA ALA A 124 -7.98 1.79 -11.08
C ALA A 124 -9.16 2.74 -10.84
N ALA A 125 -10.37 2.20 -10.79
CA ALA A 125 -11.50 2.97 -10.33
C ALA A 125 -11.20 3.47 -8.92
N PRO A 126 -11.34 4.77 -8.65
CA PRO A 126 -10.98 5.35 -7.37
C PRO A 126 -11.65 4.66 -6.19
N LYS A 127 -12.92 4.29 -6.32
CA LYS A 127 -13.68 3.60 -5.27
C LYS A 127 -13.06 2.28 -4.87
N GLU A 128 -12.73 1.43 -5.83
CA GLU A 128 -12.11 0.12 -5.58
C GLU A 128 -10.73 0.28 -4.95
N SER A 129 -9.98 1.32 -5.32
CA SER A 129 -8.67 1.59 -4.73
C SER A 129 -8.79 2.03 -3.27
N LEU A 130 -9.75 2.89 -2.92
CA LEU A 130 -10.05 3.21 -1.51
C LEU A 130 -10.48 1.97 -0.73
N MET A 131 -11.39 1.18 -1.29
CA MET A 131 -11.83 -0.07 -0.64
C MET A 131 -10.70 -1.07 -0.45
N ALA A 132 -9.61 -0.93 -1.21
CA ALA A 132 -8.36 -1.69 -1.05
C ALA A 132 -7.30 -0.98 -0.18
N GLY A 133 -7.67 0.08 0.55
CA GLY A 133 -6.79 0.75 1.51
C GLY A 133 -5.82 1.76 0.90
N THR A 134 -6.12 2.31 -0.28
CA THR A 134 -5.32 3.39 -0.88
C THR A 134 -5.60 4.71 -0.16
N THR A 135 -4.60 5.26 0.53
CA THR A 135 -4.73 6.49 1.32
C THR A 135 -4.54 7.76 0.50
N ASN A 136 -3.80 7.67 -0.60
CA ASN A 136 -3.52 8.82 -1.45
C ASN A 136 -3.36 8.43 -2.92
N PHE A 137 -3.68 9.36 -3.80
CA PHE A 137 -3.56 9.22 -5.25
C PHE A 137 -2.48 10.17 -5.74
N CYS A 138 -1.36 9.59 -6.20
CA CYS A 138 -0.26 10.37 -6.74
C CYS A 138 -0.61 10.89 -8.13
N GLY A 139 -0.88 12.17 -8.27
CA GLY A 139 -1.16 12.76 -9.56
C GLY A 139 -1.98 14.05 -9.52
N PHE A 140 -2.11 14.66 -10.67
CA PHE A 140 -2.71 15.99 -10.80
C PHE A 140 -4.24 15.90 -10.87
N GLY A 141 -4.92 16.30 -9.83
CA GLY A 141 -6.21 16.98 -9.85
C GLY A 141 -7.49 16.21 -10.19
N ALA A 142 -7.44 14.97 -10.67
CA ALA A 142 -8.65 14.34 -11.24
C ALA A 142 -9.56 13.64 -10.21
N SER A 143 -9.16 13.53 -8.96
CA SER A 143 -9.83 12.65 -8.00
C SER A 143 -10.68 13.38 -6.96
N VAL A 144 -10.41 14.65 -6.69
CA VAL A 144 -11.06 15.36 -5.57
C VAL A 144 -12.56 15.48 -5.77
N ASP A 145 -13.00 15.81 -6.98
CA ASP A 145 -14.44 15.95 -7.27
C ASP A 145 -15.18 14.61 -7.20
N TYR A 146 -14.53 13.54 -7.65
CA TYR A 146 -15.09 12.19 -7.54
C TYR A 146 -15.26 11.76 -6.08
N TRP A 147 -14.26 11.98 -5.25
CA TRP A 147 -14.30 11.67 -3.83
C TRP A 147 -15.41 12.42 -3.10
N ASN A 148 -15.54 13.70 -3.38
CA ASN A 148 -16.58 14.52 -2.79
C ASN A 148 -17.98 14.04 -3.18
N ALA A 149 -18.19 13.65 -4.43
CA ALA A 149 -19.46 13.13 -4.89
C ALA A 149 -19.83 11.80 -4.21
N GLU A 150 -18.90 10.86 -4.12
CA GLU A 150 -19.11 9.56 -3.47
C GLU A 150 -19.27 9.69 -1.96
N ALA A 151 -18.46 10.50 -1.29
CA ALA A 151 -18.58 10.76 0.14
C ALA A 151 -19.93 11.43 0.48
N LEU A 152 -20.38 12.35 -0.36
CA LEU A 152 -21.67 13.02 -0.22
C LEU A 152 -22.85 12.12 -0.58
N SER A 153 -22.66 11.03 -1.33
CA SER A 153 -23.70 10.06 -1.67
C SER A 153 -24.26 9.28 -0.48
N GLY A 154 -23.57 9.32 0.68
CA GLY A 154 -23.96 8.60 1.88
C GLY A 154 -23.63 7.09 1.84
N ASP A 155 -22.77 6.64 0.94
CA ASP A 155 -22.27 5.26 0.92
C ASP A 155 -21.46 5.00 2.20
N ARG A 156 -22.06 4.24 3.12
CA ARG A 156 -21.47 3.96 4.43
C ARG A 156 -20.17 3.15 4.32
N ALA A 157 -20.08 2.23 3.39
CA ALA A 157 -18.87 1.43 3.19
C ALA A 157 -17.72 2.32 2.72
N MET A 158 -18.01 3.23 1.79
CA MET A 158 -17.05 4.22 1.31
C MET A 158 -16.58 5.16 2.42
N LEU A 159 -17.48 5.67 3.24
CA LEU A 159 -17.13 6.55 4.36
C LEU A 159 -16.25 5.84 5.39
N LEU A 160 -16.50 4.55 5.66
CA LEU A 160 -15.66 3.75 6.53
C LEU A 160 -14.26 3.51 5.94
N ALA A 161 -14.19 3.22 4.64
CA ALA A 161 -12.91 3.07 3.94
C ALA A 161 -12.09 4.37 4.02
N ILE A 162 -12.68 5.51 3.67
CA ILE A 162 -12.02 6.82 3.77
C ILE A 162 -11.53 7.09 5.20
N LYS A 163 -12.35 6.81 6.21
CA LYS A 163 -11.96 6.99 7.61
C LYS A 163 -10.74 6.14 7.97
N ASN A 164 -10.73 4.88 7.59
CA ASN A 164 -9.61 3.98 7.84
C ASN A 164 -8.35 4.43 7.10
N ASP A 165 -8.48 4.87 5.86
CA ASP A 165 -7.37 5.34 5.04
C ASP A 165 -6.75 6.61 5.62
N ILE A 166 -7.57 7.56 6.06
CA ILE A 166 -7.09 8.76 6.76
C ILE A 166 -6.40 8.38 8.07
N HIS A 167 -6.98 7.47 8.83
CA HIS A 167 -6.36 6.98 10.08
C HIS A 167 -4.98 6.40 9.81
N ASN A 168 -4.85 5.52 8.82
CA ASN A 168 -3.57 4.91 8.44
C ASN A 168 -2.56 5.95 7.94
N ALA A 169 -3.00 6.94 7.16
CA ALA A 169 -2.14 8.02 6.68
C ALA A 169 -1.62 8.91 7.81
N LEU A 170 -2.45 9.21 8.80
CA LEU A 170 -2.07 10.02 9.97
C LEU A 170 -1.19 9.24 10.96
N TYR A 171 -1.29 7.93 10.91
CA TYR A 171 -0.54 7.05 11.79
C TYR A 171 0.90 6.79 11.29
N ALA A 172 1.13 6.81 9.98
CA ALA A 172 2.43 6.56 9.37
C ALA A 172 3.47 7.64 9.74
#